data_8f6b07131a0ed04a09d14e367f887330
#
_entry.id   8f6b07131a0ed04a09d14e367f887330
#
_cell.length_a   1.000
_cell.length_b   1.000
_cell.length_c   1.000
_cell.angle_alpha   90.00
_cell.angle_beta   90.00
_cell.angle_gamma   90.00
#
_symmetry.space_group_name_H-M   'P 1'
#
loop_
_entity.id
_entity.type
_entity.pdbx_description
1 polymer ?
#
loop_
_entity_poly.entity_id
_entity_poly.type
_entity_poly.pdbx_seq_one_letter_code
_entity_poly.pdbx_strand_id
1 'polypeptide(L)'
;MALNLISSIIVFAIQLLVNFLLAPFILRSLGDEAYGLLTLANSLVSYGYILTMVINSVSGRFIAFEYHAGRVLLASKYYSSVLVINMIFSFLICLSSALFIYKIDAIINVSPELKSDAQIAFGLYFANFCLGLFNGIFSALAFVVNKVYLIAFRSALASLVFGALVFGLYYFLEPMISYSAFAALISSIVVFISSLFIVKKLGLGVRFRLRYTRLRLLKALFKSGAFNSFNSLSYSIINGADLLLCNLLLNPAMVGIMAISKSLIMTIESFIAMLSGVFSPKLTELYAKNLKAELIYNLRFALRAQAFICLPPICAFVGLGTEFYALWLPFKSSSEIAFIYALAMIAAAPALFSACMYPLLSLNIIVNSLRRPAIANLIMALCTFCSQFALLSLTDWGLWAMFVCASVCYMARILLFDIANAARNLGLKKSTFFIDFARNLVAFIALLAIILALKSLIVLSFSWLLLVLFGALFCLFGYLFLFFVLFNKEQKTLFLKLIKAKLLKVKKC
;
A
#
# COMPACT_ATOMS: atom_id res chain seq x y z
N MET A 1 10.31 -1.17 -21.39
CA MET A 1 10.56 -1.08 -19.95
C MET A 1 10.34 0.33 -19.42
N ALA A 2 10.95 1.37 -19.98
CA ALA A 2 10.75 2.77 -19.56
C ALA A 2 9.28 3.22 -19.57
N LEU A 3 8.52 2.89 -20.63
CA LEU A 3 7.10 3.23 -20.73
C LEU A 3 6.26 2.63 -19.58
N ASN A 4 6.53 1.38 -19.20
CA ASN A 4 5.84 0.72 -18.08
C ASN A 4 6.13 1.42 -16.75
N LEU A 5 7.38 1.86 -16.52
CA LEU A 5 7.76 2.57 -15.31
C LEU A 5 7.10 3.96 -15.24
N ILE A 6 7.21 4.74 -16.32
CA ILE A 6 6.62 6.09 -16.40
C ILE A 6 5.11 6.02 -16.21
N SER A 7 4.42 5.08 -16.88
CA SER A 7 2.97 4.93 -16.73
C SER A 7 2.57 4.54 -15.30
N SER A 8 3.34 3.66 -14.63
CA SER A 8 3.07 3.30 -13.24
C SER A 8 3.22 4.48 -12.28
N ILE A 9 4.24 5.33 -12.49
CA ILE A 9 4.44 6.56 -11.70
C ILE A 9 3.28 7.55 -11.90
N ILE A 10 2.87 7.76 -13.16
CA ILE A 10 1.75 8.65 -13.48
C ILE A 10 0.45 8.16 -12.82
N VAL A 11 0.17 6.86 -12.92
CA VAL A 11 -1.03 6.28 -12.29
C VAL A 11 -0.99 6.42 -10.77
N PHE A 12 0.16 6.16 -10.16
CA PHE A 12 0.33 6.36 -8.72
C PHE A 12 0.04 7.82 -8.32
N ALA A 13 0.57 8.79 -9.08
CA ALA A 13 0.32 10.21 -8.84
C ALA A 13 -1.18 10.57 -8.99
N ILE A 14 -1.86 10.03 -10.02
CA ILE A 14 -3.31 10.23 -10.20
C ILE A 14 -4.09 9.63 -9.03
N GLN A 15 -3.79 8.40 -8.62
CA GLN A 15 -4.46 7.74 -7.49
C GLN A 15 -4.23 8.50 -6.18
N LEU A 16 -3.00 8.97 -5.95
CA LEU A 16 -2.67 9.77 -4.79
C LEU A 16 -3.48 11.07 -4.77
N LEU A 17 -3.53 11.79 -5.91
CA LEU A 17 -4.29 13.04 -6.01
C LEU A 17 -5.80 12.82 -5.80
N VAL A 18 -6.37 11.79 -6.42
CA VAL A 18 -7.79 11.45 -6.26
C VAL A 18 -8.10 11.13 -4.80
N ASN A 19 -7.32 10.26 -4.16
CA ASN A 19 -7.53 9.89 -2.75
C ASN A 19 -7.32 11.09 -1.80
N PHE A 20 -6.32 11.92 -2.09
CA PHE A 20 -6.01 13.11 -1.30
C PHE A 20 -7.17 14.12 -1.30
N LEU A 21 -7.81 14.33 -2.46
CA LEU A 21 -8.94 15.24 -2.59
C LEU A 21 -10.24 14.62 -2.06
N LEU A 22 -10.46 13.33 -2.29
CA LEU A 22 -11.70 12.68 -1.91
C LEU A 22 -11.80 12.40 -0.41
N ALA A 23 -10.71 12.06 0.28
CA ALA A 23 -10.78 11.68 1.69
C ALA A 23 -11.43 12.76 2.57
N PRO A 24 -11.00 14.04 2.57
CA PRO A 24 -11.66 15.08 3.35
C PRO A 24 -13.06 15.42 2.82
N PHE A 25 -13.27 15.33 1.50
CA PHE A 25 -14.57 15.60 0.89
C PHE A 25 -15.62 14.56 1.35
N ILE A 26 -15.30 13.29 1.31
CA ILE A 26 -16.17 12.20 1.76
C ILE A 26 -16.41 12.32 3.28
N LEU A 27 -15.34 12.55 4.05
CA LEU A 27 -15.43 12.69 5.51
C LEU A 27 -16.33 13.88 5.90
N ARG A 28 -16.19 15.01 5.20
CA ARG A 28 -17.05 16.18 5.42
C ARG A 28 -18.51 15.92 5.08
N SER A 29 -18.76 15.15 4.02
CA SER A 29 -20.11 14.89 3.52
C SER A 29 -20.85 13.85 4.36
N LEU A 30 -20.14 12.80 4.81
CA LEU A 30 -20.72 11.67 5.53
C LEU A 30 -20.66 11.81 7.07
N GLY A 31 -19.66 12.56 7.60
CA GLY A 31 -19.30 12.53 9.02
C GLY A 31 -18.44 11.33 9.40
N ASP A 32 -17.97 11.29 10.65
CA ASP A 32 -16.98 10.30 11.12
C ASP A 32 -17.53 8.88 11.13
N GLU A 33 -18.77 8.70 11.57
CA GLU A 33 -19.38 7.37 11.69
C GLU A 33 -19.57 6.70 10.32
N ALA A 34 -20.21 7.37 9.38
CA ALA A 34 -20.45 6.82 8.06
C ALA A 34 -19.17 6.65 7.25
N TYR A 35 -18.18 7.56 7.41
CA TYR A 35 -16.83 7.38 6.84
C TYR A 35 -16.10 6.19 7.47
N GLY A 36 -16.25 5.97 8.77
CA GLY A 36 -15.74 4.79 9.47
C GLY A 36 -16.32 3.50 8.92
N LEU A 37 -17.65 3.43 8.77
CA LEU A 37 -18.33 2.27 8.19
C LEU A 37 -17.91 2.01 6.72
N LEU A 38 -17.72 3.05 5.91
CA LEU A 38 -17.22 2.94 4.54
C LEU A 38 -15.83 2.30 4.51
N THR A 39 -14.91 2.77 5.36
CA THR A 39 -13.55 2.24 5.40
C THR A 39 -13.51 0.82 5.97
N LEU A 40 -14.34 0.54 6.97
CA LEU A 40 -14.51 -0.80 7.54
C LEU A 40 -15.06 -1.78 6.49
N ALA A 41 -16.08 -1.38 5.70
CA ALA A 41 -16.65 -2.19 4.64
C ALA A 41 -15.58 -2.59 3.60
N ASN A 42 -14.80 -1.62 3.13
CA ASN A 42 -13.71 -1.86 2.18
C ASN A 42 -12.64 -2.80 2.77
N SER A 43 -12.32 -2.65 4.05
CA SER A 43 -11.36 -3.48 4.77
C SER A 43 -11.86 -4.93 4.94
N LEU A 44 -13.10 -5.12 5.40
CA LEU A 44 -13.68 -6.46 5.60
C LEU A 44 -13.79 -7.25 4.30
N VAL A 45 -14.19 -6.59 3.21
CA VAL A 45 -14.24 -7.20 1.88
C VAL A 45 -12.84 -7.65 1.43
N SER A 46 -11.79 -6.92 1.81
CA SER A 46 -10.42 -7.27 1.45
C SER A 46 -9.93 -8.59 2.06
N TYR A 47 -10.56 -9.12 3.12
CA TYR A 47 -10.25 -10.46 3.64
C TYR A 47 -10.49 -11.58 2.61
N GLY A 48 -11.41 -11.38 1.69
CA GLY A 48 -11.61 -12.29 0.57
C GLY A 48 -10.36 -12.51 -0.29
N TYR A 49 -9.44 -11.52 -0.34
CA TYR A 49 -8.16 -11.67 -1.06
C TYR A 49 -7.26 -12.76 -0.46
N ILE A 50 -7.36 -13.05 0.83
CA ILE A 50 -6.55 -14.08 1.49
C ILE A 50 -6.77 -15.43 0.80
N LEU A 51 -8.04 -15.80 0.57
CA LEU A 51 -8.40 -17.07 -0.07
C LEU A 51 -7.96 -17.12 -1.53
N THR A 52 -8.10 -16.01 -2.24
CA THR A 52 -7.86 -15.95 -3.69
C THR A 52 -6.40 -15.71 -4.04
N MET A 53 -5.62 -15.10 -3.12
CA MET A 53 -4.20 -14.77 -3.31
C MET A 53 -3.33 -16.01 -3.50
N VAL A 54 -3.70 -17.15 -2.89
CA VAL A 54 -3.00 -18.44 -3.06
C VAL A 54 -2.81 -18.77 -4.55
N ILE A 55 -3.83 -18.56 -5.34
CA ILE A 55 -3.84 -18.91 -6.76
C ILE A 55 -3.49 -17.72 -7.64
N ASN A 56 -4.11 -16.57 -7.38
CA ASN A 56 -4.00 -15.40 -8.26
C ASN A 56 -2.60 -14.77 -8.25
N SER A 57 -1.88 -14.80 -7.12
CA SER A 57 -0.53 -14.22 -7.00
C SER A 57 0.53 -14.88 -7.90
N VAL A 58 0.34 -16.13 -8.27
CA VAL A 58 1.30 -16.89 -9.08
C VAL A 58 0.81 -17.20 -10.49
N SER A 59 -0.49 -17.03 -10.76
CA SER A 59 -1.15 -17.39 -12.02
C SER A 59 -0.47 -16.75 -13.23
N GLY A 60 -0.17 -15.46 -13.18
CA GLY A 60 0.47 -14.72 -14.24
C GLY A 60 1.84 -15.28 -14.62
N ARG A 61 2.64 -15.72 -13.64
CA ARG A 61 3.94 -16.34 -13.87
C ARG A 61 3.82 -17.69 -14.57
N PHE A 62 2.90 -18.55 -14.14
CA PHE A 62 2.68 -19.86 -14.78
C PHE A 62 2.16 -19.71 -16.21
N ILE A 63 1.21 -18.80 -16.45
CA ILE A 63 0.70 -18.52 -17.80
C ILE A 63 1.81 -17.98 -18.70
N ALA A 64 2.62 -17.03 -18.20
CA ALA A 64 3.74 -16.45 -18.95
C ALA A 64 4.79 -17.50 -19.31
N PHE A 65 5.17 -18.37 -18.36
CA PHE A 65 6.14 -19.42 -18.58
C PHE A 65 5.70 -20.38 -19.69
N GLU A 66 4.46 -20.89 -19.63
CA GLU A 66 3.94 -21.81 -20.64
C GLU A 66 3.75 -21.14 -22.01
N TYR A 67 3.32 -19.88 -22.02
CA TYR A 67 3.17 -19.08 -23.24
C TYR A 67 4.51 -18.90 -23.96
N HIS A 68 5.55 -18.44 -23.25
CA HIS A 68 6.87 -18.24 -23.83
C HIS A 68 7.61 -19.54 -24.18
N ALA A 69 7.24 -20.66 -23.57
CA ALA A 69 7.68 -21.98 -23.94
C ALA A 69 6.98 -22.54 -25.22
N GLY A 70 6.13 -21.73 -25.90
CA GLY A 70 5.36 -22.14 -27.07
C GLY A 70 4.14 -23.02 -26.75
N ARG A 71 3.87 -23.35 -25.49
CA ARG A 71 2.79 -24.24 -25.07
C ARG A 71 1.49 -23.49 -24.79
N VAL A 72 0.96 -22.77 -25.78
CA VAL A 72 -0.23 -21.92 -25.69
C VAL A 72 -1.46 -22.66 -25.15
N LEU A 73 -1.61 -23.95 -25.49
CA LEU A 73 -2.69 -24.80 -24.99
C LEU A 73 -2.59 -24.98 -23.47
N LEU A 74 -1.38 -25.18 -22.93
CA LEU A 74 -1.17 -25.36 -21.50
C LEU A 74 -1.37 -24.02 -20.76
N ALA A 75 -0.91 -22.90 -21.33
CA ALA A 75 -1.22 -21.57 -20.85
C ALA A 75 -2.74 -21.33 -20.79
N SER A 76 -3.50 -21.76 -21.81
CA SER A 76 -4.97 -21.68 -21.83
C SER A 76 -5.62 -22.56 -20.77
N LYS A 77 -5.03 -23.74 -20.45
CA LYS A 77 -5.51 -24.59 -19.36
C LYS A 77 -5.29 -23.94 -17.99
N TYR A 78 -4.14 -23.31 -17.72
CA TYR A 78 -3.91 -22.52 -16.50
C TYR A 78 -4.90 -21.36 -16.42
N TYR A 79 -5.03 -20.58 -17.47
CA TYR A 79 -5.95 -19.44 -17.54
C TYR A 79 -7.40 -19.86 -17.26
N SER A 80 -7.89 -20.94 -17.92
CA SER A 80 -9.24 -21.44 -17.71
C SER A 80 -9.45 -21.99 -16.29
N SER A 81 -8.46 -22.69 -15.74
CA SER A 81 -8.53 -23.22 -14.38
C SER A 81 -8.62 -22.10 -13.33
N VAL A 82 -7.86 -21.01 -13.50
CA VAL A 82 -7.91 -19.87 -12.59
C VAL A 82 -9.24 -19.10 -12.72
N LEU A 83 -9.77 -18.93 -13.93
CA LEU A 83 -11.07 -18.31 -14.13
C LEU A 83 -12.19 -19.09 -13.43
N VAL A 84 -12.21 -20.42 -13.60
CA VAL A 84 -13.24 -21.28 -12.99
C VAL A 84 -13.15 -21.22 -11.45
N ILE A 85 -11.95 -21.28 -10.87
CA ILE A 85 -11.85 -21.18 -9.41
C ILE A 85 -12.24 -19.79 -8.89
N ASN A 86 -11.95 -18.72 -9.64
CA ASN A 86 -12.42 -17.37 -9.31
C ASN A 86 -13.95 -17.25 -9.40
N MET A 87 -14.61 -17.93 -10.36
CA MET A 87 -16.07 -18.03 -10.41
C MET A 87 -16.63 -18.73 -9.16
N ILE A 88 -16.01 -19.84 -8.75
CA ILE A 88 -16.42 -20.57 -7.54
C ILE A 88 -16.23 -19.68 -6.30
N PHE A 89 -15.07 -19.01 -6.16
CA PHE A 89 -14.84 -18.10 -5.06
C PHE A 89 -15.82 -16.92 -5.06
N SER A 90 -16.11 -16.32 -6.21
CA SER A 90 -17.11 -15.26 -6.31
C SER A 90 -18.49 -15.73 -5.85
N PHE A 91 -18.90 -16.92 -6.25
CA PHE A 91 -20.17 -17.51 -5.82
C PHE A 91 -20.23 -17.73 -4.29
N LEU A 92 -19.15 -18.32 -3.72
CA LEU A 92 -19.08 -18.54 -2.27
C LEU A 92 -19.05 -17.21 -1.49
N ILE A 93 -18.35 -16.21 -2.00
CA ILE A 93 -18.29 -14.88 -1.39
C ILE A 93 -19.65 -14.18 -1.48
N CYS A 94 -20.36 -14.26 -2.60
CA CYS A 94 -21.71 -13.73 -2.71
C CYS A 94 -22.67 -14.41 -1.73
N LEU A 95 -22.58 -15.72 -1.54
CA LEU A 95 -23.40 -16.46 -0.57
C LEU A 95 -23.07 -16.03 0.88
N SER A 96 -21.78 -15.98 1.24
CA SER A 96 -21.38 -15.55 2.59
C SER A 96 -21.67 -14.07 2.84
N SER A 97 -21.57 -13.21 1.83
CA SER A 97 -21.90 -11.79 1.94
C SER A 97 -23.40 -11.56 2.19
N ALA A 98 -24.27 -12.35 1.57
CA ALA A 98 -25.72 -12.28 1.82
C ALA A 98 -26.04 -12.57 3.30
N LEU A 99 -25.42 -13.61 3.88
CA LEU A 99 -25.56 -13.91 5.32
C LEU A 99 -24.97 -12.81 6.22
N PHE A 100 -23.82 -12.25 5.85
CA PHE A 100 -23.20 -11.14 6.56
C PHE A 100 -24.09 -9.90 6.57
N ILE A 101 -24.63 -9.51 5.41
CA ILE A 101 -25.48 -8.33 5.25
C ILE A 101 -26.79 -8.51 6.04
N TYR A 102 -27.37 -9.70 6.02
CA TYR A 102 -28.57 -10.01 6.79
C TYR A 102 -28.37 -9.86 8.30
N LYS A 103 -27.20 -10.27 8.82
CA LYS A 103 -26.87 -10.21 10.24
C LYS A 103 -25.85 -9.12 10.59
N ILE A 104 -25.86 -8.00 9.87
CA ILE A 104 -24.84 -6.95 10.02
C ILE A 104 -24.73 -6.42 11.45
N ASP A 105 -25.86 -6.23 12.14
CA ASP A 105 -25.93 -5.73 13.51
C ASP A 105 -25.32 -6.68 14.55
N ALA A 106 -25.25 -7.97 14.24
CA ALA A 106 -24.65 -8.96 15.13
C ALA A 106 -23.12 -9.03 14.96
N ILE A 107 -22.57 -8.41 13.91
CA ILE A 107 -21.17 -8.55 13.54
C ILE A 107 -20.43 -7.22 13.74
N ILE A 108 -21.08 -6.10 13.48
CA ILE A 108 -20.47 -4.75 13.61
C ILE A 108 -21.47 -3.78 14.26
N ASN A 109 -20.93 -2.77 14.94
CA ASN A 109 -21.75 -1.71 15.49
C ASN A 109 -22.12 -0.72 14.38
N VAL A 110 -23.42 -0.52 14.18
CA VAL A 110 -23.99 0.41 13.19
C VAL A 110 -25.18 1.11 13.81
N SER A 111 -25.25 2.44 13.72
CA SER A 111 -26.46 3.17 14.15
C SER A 111 -27.68 2.77 13.32
N PRO A 112 -28.87 2.73 13.93
CA PRO A 112 -30.11 2.32 13.23
C PRO A 112 -30.38 3.13 11.96
N GLU A 113 -30.02 4.41 11.95
CA GLU A 113 -30.20 5.34 10.82
C GLU A 113 -29.36 4.97 9.61
N LEU A 114 -28.13 4.51 9.83
CA LEU A 114 -27.18 4.13 8.77
C LEU A 114 -27.26 2.68 8.34
N LYS A 115 -28.04 1.85 9.03
CA LYS A 115 -28.09 0.40 8.81
C LYS A 115 -28.44 0.03 7.37
N SER A 116 -29.54 0.57 6.84
CA SER A 116 -29.99 0.26 5.48
C SER A 116 -28.95 0.65 4.42
N ASP A 117 -28.38 1.84 4.56
CA ASP A 117 -27.34 2.33 3.64
C ASP A 117 -26.06 1.51 3.76
N ALA A 118 -25.62 1.16 4.97
CA ALA A 118 -24.49 0.28 5.20
C ALA A 118 -24.70 -1.11 4.57
N GLN A 119 -25.89 -1.72 4.70
CA GLN A 119 -26.21 -3.01 4.07
C GLN A 119 -26.04 -2.95 2.54
N ILE A 120 -26.56 -1.91 1.90
CA ILE A 120 -26.40 -1.68 0.46
C ILE A 120 -24.92 -1.50 0.11
N ALA A 121 -24.21 -0.66 0.87
CA ALA A 121 -22.78 -0.39 0.65
C ALA A 121 -21.93 -1.67 0.72
N PHE A 122 -22.14 -2.50 1.74
CA PHE A 122 -21.43 -3.78 1.87
C PHE A 122 -21.73 -4.71 0.69
N GLY A 123 -23.00 -4.80 0.25
CA GLY A 123 -23.37 -5.59 -0.92
C GLY A 123 -22.65 -5.14 -2.19
N LEU A 124 -22.58 -3.83 -2.43
CA LEU A 124 -21.89 -3.26 -3.58
C LEU A 124 -20.36 -3.48 -3.50
N TYR A 125 -19.75 -3.36 -2.31
CA TYR A 125 -18.33 -3.66 -2.13
C TYR A 125 -18.00 -5.15 -2.34
N PHE A 126 -18.86 -6.07 -1.89
CA PHE A 126 -18.67 -7.50 -2.19
C PHE A 126 -18.80 -7.79 -3.69
N ALA A 127 -19.76 -7.17 -4.38
CA ALA A 127 -19.89 -7.26 -5.84
C ALA A 127 -18.66 -6.69 -6.56
N ASN A 128 -18.15 -5.53 -6.11
CA ASN A 128 -16.92 -4.93 -6.58
C ASN A 128 -15.71 -5.88 -6.42
N PHE A 129 -15.60 -6.53 -5.26
CA PHE A 129 -14.55 -7.51 -5.00
C PHE A 129 -14.61 -8.70 -5.98
N CYS A 130 -15.81 -9.27 -6.21
CA CYS A 130 -16.00 -10.36 -7.16
C CYS A 130 -15.53 -9.98 -8.57
N LEU A 131 -15.83 -8.78 -9.05
CA LEU A 131 -15.29 -8.27 -10.32
C LEU A 131 -13.75 -8.14 -10.28
N GLY A 132 -13.19 -7.73 -9.14
CA GLY A 132 -11.75 -7.62 -8.92
C GLY A 132 -11.00 -8.93 -9.15
N LEU A 133 -11.60 -10.09 -8.82
CA LEU A 133 -11.01 -11.41 -9.05
C LEU A 133 -10.78 -11.69 -10.56
N PHE A 134 -11.74 -11.29 -11.40
CA PHE A 134 -11.61 -11.44 -12.84
C PHE A 134 -10.61 -10.43 -13.43
N ASN A 135 -10.60 -9.20 -12.93
CA ASN A 135 -9.66 -8.17 -13.35
C ASN A 135 -8.21 -8.57 -13.12
N GLY A 136 -7.92 -9.31 -12.03
CA GLY A 136 -6.58 -9.84 -11.73
C GLY A 136 -6.05 -10.79 -12.81
N ILE A 137 -6.88 -11.75 -13.25
CA ILE A 137 -6.44 -12.74 -14.27
C ILE A 137 -6.30 -12.11 -15.66
N PHE A 138 -7.11 -11.10 -16.01
CA PHE A 138 -6.94 -10.36 -17.26
C PHE A 138 -5.66 -9.52 -17.26
N SER A 139 -5.27 -8.97 -16.12
CA SER A 139 -4.00 -8.28 -15.94
C SER A 139 -2.80 -9.20 -16.17
N ALA A 140 -2.91 -10.47 -15.78
CA ALA A 140 -1.87 -11.47 -16.00
C ALA A 140 -1.52 -11.64 -17.50
N LEU A 141 -2.48 -11.53 -18.42
CA LEU A 141 -2.22 -11.62 -19.85
C LEU A 141 -1.44 -10.42 -20.41
N ALA A 142 -1.68 -9.22 -19.92
CA ALA A 142 -0.88 -8.05 -20.29
C ALA A 142 0.55 -8.14 -19.71
N PHE A 143 0.71 -8.75 -18.54
CA PHE A 143 2.01 -9.06 -17.96
C PHE A 143 2.81 -10.04 -18.83
N VAL A 144 2.18 -11.09 -19.38
CA VAL A 144 2.80 -12.08 -20.27
C VAL A 144 3.55 -11.41 -21.42
N VAL A 145 2.99 -10.37 -22.03
CA VAL A 145 3.59 -9.65 -23.16
C VAL A 145 4.30 -8.35 -22.77
N ASN A 146 4.58 -8.17 -21.49
CA ASN A 146 5.27 -6.97 -20.95
C ASN A 146 4.61 -5.62 -21.35
N LYS A 147 3.27 -5.61 -21.53
CA LYS A 147 2.49 -4.40 -21.83
C LYS A 147 1.76 -3.89 -20.56
N VAL A 148 2.50 -3.76 -19.45
CA VAL A 148 1.97 -3.34 -18.15
C VAL A 148 1.41 -1.91 -18.20
N TYR A 149 1.89 -1.06 -19.12
CA TYR A 149 1.36 0.29 -19.32
C TYR A 149 -0.15 0.31 -19.67
N LEU A 150 -0.67 -0.76 -20.30
CA LEU A 150 -2.11 -0.89 -20.58
C LEU A 150 -2.92 -1.07 -19.29
N ILE A 151 -2.36 -1.83 -18.32
CA ILE A 151 -2.96 -2.00 -16.99
C ILE A 151 -2.93 -0.66 -16.26
N ALA A 152 -1.81 0.06 -16.33
CA ALA A 152 -1.64 1.35 -15.72
C ALA A 152 -2.68 2.36 -16.24
N PHE A 153 -2.79 2.51 -17.55
CA PHE A 153 -3.79 3.42 -18.18
C PHE A 153 -5.22 3.12 -17.73
N ARG A 154 -5.61 1.85 -17.74
CA ARG A 154 -6.91 1.38 -17.27
C ARG A 154 -7.16 1.75 -15.81
N SER A 155 -6.15 1.58 -14.93
CA SER A 155 -6.26 1.90 -13.51
C SER A 155 -6.38 3.42 -13.27
N ALA A 156 -5.67 4.24 -14.08
CA ALA A 156 -5.82 5.69 -14.05
C ALA A 156 -7.24 6.11 -14.42
N LEU A 157 -7.78 5.57 -15.53
CA LEU A 157 -9.15 5.84 -15.96
C LEU A 157 -10.17 5.48 -14.87
N ALA A 158 -10.02 4.30 -14.26
CA ALA A 158 -10.90 3.85 -13.18
C ALA A 158 -10.86 4.78 -11.96
N SER A 159 -9.66 5.26 -11.57
CA SER A 159 -9.52 6.20 -10.47
C SER A 159 -10.18 7.55 -10.75
N LEU A 160 -10.07 8.05 -11.99
CA LEU A 160 -10.73 9.28 -12.40
C LEU A 160 -12.25 9.12 -12.45
N VAL A 161 -12.76 7.99 -12.97
CA VAL A 161 -14.20 7.66 -12.97
C VAL A 161 -14.73 7.57 -11.52
N PHE A 162 -13.99 6.88 -10.64
CA PHE A 162 -14.34 6.82 -9.22
C PHE A 162 -14.44 8.20 -8.61
N GLY A 163 -13.41 9.03 -8.78
CA GLY A 163 -13.39 10.39 -8.24
C GLY A 163 -14.53 11.27 -8.77
N ALA A 164 -14.76 11.22 -10.08
CA ALA A 164 -15.83 11.99 -10.71
C ALA A 164 -17.22 11.56 -10.23
N LEU A 165 -17.46 10.25 -10.09
CA LEU A 165 -18.74 9.72 -9.62
C LEU A 165 -18.98 10.06 -8.14
N VAL A 166 -17.99 9.87 -7.27
CA VAL A 166 -18.12 10.23 -5.84
C VAL A 166 -18.39 11.72 -5.71
N PHE A 167 -17.60 12.56 -6.39
CA PHE A 167 -17.81 14.00 -6.35
C PHE A 167 -19.20 14.39 -6.87
N GLY A 168 -19.63 13.87 -8.02
CA GLY A 168 -20.93 14.17 -8.61
C GLY A 168 -22.09 13.70 -7.73
N LEU A 169 -22.06 12.45 -7.25
CA LEU A 169 -23.14 11.90 -6.42
C LEU A 169 -23.29 12.68 -5.10
N TYR A 170 -22.17 13.03 -4.44
CA TYR A 170 -22.22 13.75 -3.17
C TYR A 170 -22.51 15.26 -3.32
N TYR A 171 -22.31 15.81 -4.51
CA TYR A 171 -22.64 17.21 -4.77
C TYR A 171 -24.11 17.41 -5.14
N PHE A 172 -24.69 16.50 -5.92
CA PHE A 172 -26.06 16.64 -6.45
C PHE A 172 -27.12 15.89 -5.63
N LEU A 173 -26.72 14.92 -4.79
CA LEU A 173 -27.63 14.09 -3.99
C LEU A 173 -27.25 14.15 -2.51
N GLU A 174 -28.17 13.77 -1.64
CA GLU A 174 -27.88 13.59 -0.21
C GLU A 174 -26.80 12.54 0.00
N PRO A 175 -25.67 12.85 0.68
CA PRO A 175 -24.56 11.93 0.80
C PRO A 175 -24.94 10.63 1.53
N MET A 176 -24.63 9.49 0.88
CA MET A 176 -24.85 8.12 1.41
C MET A 176 -23.56 7.29 1.28
N ILE A 177 -23.35 6.34 2.20
CA ILE A 177 -22.23 5.39 2.17
C ILE A 177 -22.25 4.58 0.87
N SER A 178 -23.45 4.13 0.47
CA SER A 178 -23.70 3.32 -0.72
C SER A 178 -23.23 3.97 -2.02
N TYR A 179 -23.22 5.29 -2.11
CA TYR A 179 -22.75 5.99 -3.33
C TYR A 179 -21.26 5.82 -3.58
N SER A 180 -20.44 5.82 -2.53
CA SER A 180 -19.01 5.49 -2.67
C SER A 180 -18.81 4.04 -3.11
N ALA A 181 -19.59 3.10 -2.58
CA ALA A 181 -19.54 1.70 -2.97
C ALA A 181 -20.03 1.51 -4.42
N PHE A 182 -21.07 2.24 -4.83
CA PHE A 182 -21.57 2.26 -6.20
C PHE A 182 -20.50 2.81 -7.17
N ALA A 183 -19.87 3.93 -6.84
CA ALA A 183 -18.80 4.49 -7.64
C ALA A 183 -17.62 3.51 -7.79
N ALA A 184 -17.26 2.78 -6.72
CA ALA A 184 -16.25 1.73 -6.76
C ALA A 184 -16.64 0.58 -7.69
N LEU A 185 -17.89 0.13 -7.64
CA LEU A 185 -18.43 -0.92 -8.51
C LEU A 185 -18.40 -0.50 -9.98
N ILE A 186 -18.89 0.71 -10.31
CA ILE A 186 -18.86 1.24 -11.69
C ILE A 186 -17.42 1.35 -12.21
N SER A 187 -16.50 1.84 -11.37
CA SER A 187 -15.08 1.90 -11.73
C SER A 187 -14.51 0.52 -12.04
N SER A 188 -14.88 -0.51 -11.27
CA SER A 188 -14.48 -1.89 -11.52
C SER A 188 -15.12 -2.48 -12.78
N ILE A 189 -16.34 -2.09 -13.13
CA ILE A 189 -16.96 -2.44 -14.41
C ILE A 189 -16.19 -1.82 -15.57
N VAL A 190 -15.77 -0.56 -15.47
CA VAL A 190 -14.93 0.12 -16.48
C VAL A 190 -13.60 -0.62 -16.64
N VAL A 191 -12.98 -1.03 -15.51
CA VAL A 191 -11.75 -1.87 -15.53
C VAL A 191 -12.02 -3.21 -16.21
N PHE A 192 -13.13 -3.86 -15.91
CA PHE A 192 -13.49 -5.17 -16.47
C PHE A 192 -13.68 -5.09 -17.99
N ILE A 193 -14.50 -4.15 -18.46
CA ILE A 193 -14.75 -3.93 -19.89
C ILE A 193 -13.45 -3.59 -20.62
N SER A 194 -12.68 -2.62 -20.08
CA SER A 194 -11.37 -2.26 -20.66
C SER A 194 -10.42 -3.45 -20.74
N SER A 195 -10.47 -4.34 -19.75
CA SER A 195 -9.64 -5.55 -19.72
C SER A 195 -10.01 -6.53 -20.83
N LEU A 196 -11.31 -6.72 -21.07
CA LEU A 196 -11.77 -7.57 -22.18
C LEU A 196 -11.29 -7.04 -23.53
N PHE A 197 -11.38 -5.71 -23.74
CA PHE A 197 -10.84 -5.08 -24.96
C PHE A 197 -9.34 -5.27 -25.10
N ILE A 198 -8.58 -5.10 -24.00
CA ILE A 198 -7.12 -5.30 -23.98
C ILE A 198 -6.79 -6.76 -24.34
N VAL A 199 -7.45 -7.74 -23.70
CA VAL A 199 -7.23 -9.17 -23.95
C VAL A 199 -7.51 -9.52 -25.41
N LYS A 200 -8.63 -9.01 -25.96
CA LYS A 200 -8.99 -9.20 -27.38
C LYS A 200 -7.93 -8.59 -28.31
N LYS A 201 -7.47 -7.37 -28.04
CA LYS A 201 -6.46 -6.65 -28.83
C LYS A 201 -5.08 -7.31 -28.77
N LEU A 202 -4.74 -7.97 -27.66
CA LEU A 202 -3.45 -8.65 -27.52
C LEU A 202 -3.32 -9.90 -28.40
N GLY A 203 -4.42 -10.57 -28.75
CA GLY A 203 -4.43 -11.68 -29.70
C GLY A 203 -3.55 -12.88 -29.35
N LEU A 204 -3.34 -13.16 -28.04
CA LEU A 204 -2.37 -14.15 -27.55
C LEU A 204 -2.71 -15.61 -27.89
N GLY A 205 -3.87 -15.89 -28.44
CA GLY A 205 -4.34 -17.26 -28.64
C GLY A 205 -4.71 -18.02 -27.36
N VAL A 206 -4.51 -17.42 -26.18
CA VAL A 206 -4.93 -17.96 -24.88
C VAL A 206 -6.45 -17.81 -24.77
N ARG A 207 -7.15 -18.95 -24.70
CA ARG A 207 -8.61 -18.99 -24.75
C ARG A 207 -9.19 -19.61 -23.49
N PHE A 208 -10.30 -19.05 -23.00
CA PHE A 208 -11.10 -19.66 -21.98
C PHE A 208 -11.99 -20.77 -22.56
N ARG A 209 -11.94 -21.96 -21.97
CA ARG A 209 -12.89 -23.06 -22.21
C ARG A 209 -13.03 -23.87 -20.94
N LEU A 210 -14.26 -24.17 -20.51
CA LEU A 210 -14.53 -24.99 -19.32
C LEU A 210 -13.83 -26.35 -19.36
N ARG A 211 -13.78 -27.01 -20.53
CA ARG A 211 -13.09 -28.29 -20.75
C ARG A 211 -11.57 -28.26 -20.52
N TYR A 212 -10.97 -27.07 -20.44
CA TYR A 212 -9.54 -26.89 -20.18
C TYR A 212 -9.21 -26.85 -18.69
N THR A 213 -10.21 -26.75 -17.82
CA THR A 213 -10.04 -26.76 -16.36
C THR A 213 -9.41 -28.07 -15.89
N ARG A 214 -8.38 -27.99 -15.06
CA ARG A 214 -7.65 -29.14 -14.50
C ARG A 214 -7.30 -28.90 -13.05
N LEU A 215 -7.84 -29.73 -12.14
CA LEU A 215 -7.52 -29.69 -10.69
C LEU A 215 -6.04 -29.86 -10.39
N ARG A 216 -5.33 -30.66 -11.19
CA ARG A 216 -3.86 -30.87 -11.03
C ARG A 216 -3.10 -29.54 -11.18
N LEU A 217 -3.51 -28.67 -12.12
CA LEU A 217 -2.89 -27.36 -12.33
C LEU A 217 -3.21 -26.40 -11.16
N LEU A 218 -4.42 -26.43 -10.63
CA LEU A 218 -4.79 -25.68 -9.42
C LEU A 218 -3.97 -26.11 -8.22
N LYS A 219 -3.74 -27.41 -8.01
CA LYS A 219 -2.87 -27.91 -6.93
C LYS A 219 -1.43 -27.40 -7.06
N ALA A 220 -0.89 -27.29 -8.28
CA ALA A 220 0.44 -26.73 -8.52
C ALA A 220 0.50 -25.24 -8.18
N LEU A 221 -0.52 -24.46 -8.57
CA LEU A 221 -0.65 -23.04 -8.22
C LEU A 221 -0.77 -22.86 -6.70
N PHE A 222 -1.62 -23.67 -6.06
CA PHE A 222 -1.82 -23.63 -4.61
C PHE A 222 -0.51 -23.88 -3.85
N LYS A 223 0.23 -24.94 -4.19
CA LYS A 223 1.52 -25.25 -3.57
C LYS A 223 2.54 -24.12 -3.75
N SER A 224 2.55 -23.45 -4.90
CA SER A 224 3.46 -22.34 -5.19
C SER A 224 3.05 -21.04 -4.50
N GLY A 225 1.74 -20.77 -4.36
CA GLY A 225 1.21 -19.51 -3.83
C GLY A 225 0.92 -19.49 -2.34
N ALA A 226 0.98 -20.64 -1.65
CA ALA A 226 0.59 -20.76 -0.23
C ALA A 226 1.30 -19.74 0.68
N PHE A 227 2.63 -19.53 0.52
CA PHE A 227 3.36 -18.55 1.32
C PHE A 227 2.93 -17.10 1.07
N ASN A 228 2.45 -16.77 -0.14
CA ASN A 228 1.92 -15.45 -0.42
C ASN A 228 0.62 -15.17 0.36
N SER A 229 -0.17 -16.22 0.60
CA SER A 229 -1.39 -16.09 1.40
C SER A 229 -1.11 -15.85 2.88
N PHE A 230 -0.05 -16.41 3.44
CA PHE A 230 0.36 -16.07 4.80
C PHE A 230 0.76 -14.59 4.93
N ASN A 231 1.44 -14.03 3.94
CA ASN A 231 1.73 -12.61 3.92
C ASN A 231 0.46 -11.76 3.79
N SER A 232 -0.48 -12.17 2.92
CA SER A 232 -1.76 -11.47 2.76
C SER A 232 -2.63 -11.55 4.00
N LEU A 233 -2.65 -12.72 4.67
CA LEU A 233 -3.34 -12.89 5.96
C LEU A 233 -2.77 -11.93 7.00
N SER A 234 -1.45 -11.89 7.15
CA SER A 234 -0.78 -10.99 8.09
C SER A 234 -1.11 -9.51 7.79
N TYR A 235 -1.08 -9.12 6.51
CA TYR A 235 -1.43 -7.76 6.09
C TYR A 235 -2.90 -7.43 6.40
N SER A 236 -3.83 -8.36 6.15
CA SER A 236 -5.25 -8.16 6.45
C SER A 236 -5.53 -8.07 7.94
N ILE A 237 -4.82 -8.85 8.78
CA ILE A 237 -4.94 -8.75 10.24
C ILE A 237 -4.44 -7.36 10.71
N ILE A 238 -3.31 -6.90 10.22
CA ILE A 238 -2.71 -5.63 10.65
C ILE A 238 -3.56 -4.42 10.23
N ASN A 239 -4.11 -4.43 9.01
CA ASN A 239 -4.77 -3.25 8.43
C ASN A 239 -6.30 -3.35 8.37
N GLY A 240 -6.86 -4.48 8.73
CA GLY A 240 -8.29 -4.71 8.66
C GLY A 240 -8.89 -5.11 10.00
N ALA A 241 -8.26 -6.05 10.72
CA ALA A 241 -8.76 -6.50 11.99
C ALA A 241 -8.70 -5.40 13.06
N ASP A 242 -7.77 -4.47 12.95
CA ASP A 242 -7.70 -3.30 13.82
C ASP A 242 -8.91 -2.36 13.63
N LEU A 243 -9.37 -2.13 12.40
CA LEU A 243 -10.60 -1.37 12.15
C LEU A 243 -11.84 -2.06 12.72
N LEU A 244 -11.89 -3.40 12.61
CA LEU A 244 -12.98 -4.18 13.21
C LEU A 244 -12.93 -4.13 14.74
N LEU A 245 -11.76 -4.29 15.37
CA LEU A 245 -11.61 -4.12 16.82
C LEU A 245 -12.03 -2.73 17.28
N CYS A 246 -11.64 -1.69 16.55
CA CYS A 246 -12.03 -0.32 16.83
C CYS A 246 -13.56 -0.15 16.80
N ASN A 247 -14.21 -0.73 15.78
CA ASN A 247 -15.68 -0.68 15.67
C ASN A 247 -16.38 -1.38 16.84
N LEU A 248 -15.90 -2.60 17.19
CA LEU A 248 -16.56 -3.45 18.19
C LEU A 248 -16.31 -2.99 19.64
N LEU A 249 -15.08 -2.55 19.94
CA LEU A 249 -14.68 -2.22 21.32
C LEU A 249 -14.75 -0.71 21.64
N LEU A 250 -14.74 0.14 20.62
CA LEU A 250 -14.93 1.58 20.78
C LEU A 250 -16.26 2.00 20.16
N ASN A 251 -16.25 2.57 18.96
CA ASN A 251 -17.46 2.92 18.22
C ASN A 251 -17.14 3.19 16.73
N PRO A 252 -18.17 3.26 15.85
CA PRO A 252 -17.96 3.52 14.43
C PRO A 252 -17.31 4.88 14.12
N ALA A 253 -17.58 5.93 14.90
CA ALA A 253 -16.97 7.25 14.69
C ALA A 253 -15.44 7.21 14.92
N MET A 254 -14.97 6.44 15.92
CA MET A 254 -13.53 6.24 16.14
C MET A 254 -12.86 5.50 14.98
N VAL A 255 -13.58 4.64 14.26
CA VAL A 255 -13.07 4.02 13.02
C VAL A 255 -12.80 5.08 11.95
N GLY A 256 -13.66 6.09 11.82
CA GLY A 256 -13.47 7.22 10.90
C GLY A 256 -12.22 8.04 11.24
N ILE A 257 -12.06 8.39 12.52
CA ILE A 257 -10.86 9.10 13.01
C ILE A 257 -9.60 8.26 12.76
N MET A 258 -9.65 6.97 13.05
CA MET A 258 -8.54 6.05 12.80
C MET A 258 -8.18 5.97 11.31
N ALA A 259 -9.18 5.87 10.44
CA ALA A 259 -8.98 5.76 9.00
C ALA A 259 -8.33 7.03 8.42
N ILE A 260 -8.82 8.22 8.78
CA ILE A 260 -8.25 9.47 8.28
C ILE A 260 -6.82 9.71 8.81
N SER A 261 -6.56 9.36 10.07
CA SER A 261 -5.23 9.47 10.69
C SER A 261 -4.20 8.56 9.99
N LYS A 262 -4.60 7.37 9.53
CA LYS A 262 -3.73 6.40 8.82
C LYS A 262 -3.58 6.70 7.33
N SER A 263 -4.52 7.37 6.69
CA SER A 263 -4.63 7.46 5.23
C SER A 263 -3.37 8.01 4.54
N LEU A 264 -2.79 9.08 5.08
CA LEU A 264 -1.56 9.69 4.56
C LEU A 264 -0.33 8.82 4.83
N ILE A 265 -0.26 8.19 6.00
CA ILE A 265 0.86 7.32 6.36
C ILE A 265 0.91 6.09 5.47
N MET A 266 -0.24 5.47 5.16
CA MET A 266 -0.32 4.36 4.19
C MET A 266 0.14 4.78 2.79
N THR A 267 -0.10 6.03 2.41
CA THR A 267 0.41 6.59 1.14
C THR A 267 1.94 6.73 1.17
N ILE A 268 2.50 7.23 2.28
CA ILE A 268 3.95 7.33 2.48
C ILE A 268 4.59 5.94 2.44
N GLU A 269 4.02 4.95 3.11
CA GLU A 269 4.51 3.56 3.07
C GLU A 269 4.48 2.95 1.67
N SER A 270 3.42 3.21 0.90
CA SER A 270 3.30 2.78 -0.49
C SER A 270 4.38 3.40 -1.37
N PHE A 271 4.71 4.67 -1.15
CA PHE A 271 5.80 5.36 -1.84
C PHE A 271 7.17 4.76 -1.48
N ILE A 272 7.43 4.49 -0.19
CA ILE A 272 8.65 3.83 0.29
C ILE A 272 8.82 2.45 -0.38
N ALA A 273 7.75 1.65 -0.44
CA ALA A 273 7.75 0.34 -1.07
C ALA A 273 8.02 0.42 -2.58
N MET A 274 7.36 1.34 -3.28
CA MET A 274 7.55 1.58 -4.72
C MET A 274 9.01 1.96 -5.04
N LEU A 275 9.58 2.87 -4.26
CA LEU A 275 10.96 3.32 -4.45
C LEU A 275 11.97 2.19 -4.24
N SER A 276 11.77 1.34 -3.24
CA SER A 276 12.62 0.16 -3.02
C SER A 276 12.61 -0.80 -4.21
N GLY A 277 11.47 -0.92 -4.89
CA GLY A 277 11.31 -1.73 -6.10
C GLY A 277 12.24 -1.33 -7.25
N VAL A 278 12.66 -0.06 -7.31
CA VAL A 278 13.58 0.46 -8.34
C VAL A 278 14.97 -0.20 -8.25
N PHE A 279 15.42 -0.53 -7.04
CA PHE A 279 16.75 -1.15 -6.82
C PHE A 279 16.74 -2.66 -7.03
N SER A 280 15.59 -3.31 -6.93
CA SER A 280 15.44 -4.77 -6.94
C SER A 280 16.04 -5.46 -8.17
N PRO A 281 15.87 -4.97 -9.43
CA PRO A 281 16.44 -5.63 -10.61
C PRO A 281 17.97 -5.71 -10.59
N LYS A 282 18.63 -4.60 -10.18
CA LYS A 282 20.10 -4.57 -10.11
C LYS A 282 20.63 -5.50 -9.03
N LEU A 283 20.00 -5.52 -7.87
CA LEU A 283 20.36 -6.42 -6.77
C LEU A 283 20.15 -7.90 -7.18
N THR A 284 19.09 -8.21 -7.92
CA THR A 284 18.83 -9.55 -8.45
C THR A 284 19.90 -9.99 -9.45
N GLU A 285 20.31 -9.10 -10.37
CA GLU A 285 21.39 -9.36 -11.32
C GLU A 285 22.70 -9.71 -10.62
N LEU A 286 23.08 -8.89 -9.63
CA LEU A 286 24.33 -9.09 -8.87
C LEU A 286 24.31 -10.38 -8.05
N TYR A 287 23.16 -10.73 -7.48
CA TYR A 287 22.96 -12.00 -6.79
C TYR A 287 23.09 -13.20 -7.74
N ALA A 288 22.44 -13.14 -8.91
CA ALA A 288 22.49 -14.19 -9.92
C ALA A 288 23.91 -14.42 -10.47
N LYS A 289 24.72 -13.35 -10.54
CA LYS A 289 26.14 -13.41 -10.94
C LYS A 289 27.08 -13.82 -9.80
N ASN A 290 26.58 -14.11 -8.59
CA ASN A 290 27.36 -14.39 -7.40
C ASN A 290 28.39 -13.29 -7.00
N LEU A 291 28.16 -12.05 -7.40
CA LEU A 291 28.99 -10.90 -7.09
C LEU A 291 28.64 -10.32 -5.70
N LYS A 292 28.93 -11.09 -4.64
CA LYS A 292 28.51 -10.78 -3.27
C LYS A 292 29.00 -9.42 -2.75
N ALA A 293 30.24 -9.05 -3.04
CA ALA A 293 30.82 -7.77 -2.58
C ALA A 293 30.09 -6.57 -3.23
N GLU A 294 29.85 -6.66 -4.54
CA GLU A 294 29.11 -5.62 -5.27
C GLU A 294 27.65 -5.56 -4.85
N LEU A 295 27.03 -6.71 -4.57
CA LEU A 295 25.66 -6.78 -4.03
C LEU A 295 25.55 -6.02 -2.70
N ILE A 296 26.47 -6.26 -1.76
CA ILE A 296 26.49 -5.57 -0.47
C ILE A 296 26.73 -4.05 -0.66
N TYR A 297 27.64 -3.66 -1.54
CA TYR A 297 27.90 -2.25 -1.85
C TYR A 297 26.66 -1.56 -2.41
N ASN A 298 26.01 -2.17 -3.43
CA ASN A 298 24.80 -1.61 -4.04
C ASN A 298 23.61 -1.61 -3.07
N LEU A 299 23.50 -2.60 -2.18
CA LEU A 299 22.46 -2.64 -1.14
C LEU A 299 22.64 -1.50 -0.14
N ARG A 300 23.87 -1.23 0.33
CA ARG A 300 24.16 -0.08 1.19
C ARG A 300 23.91 1.25 0.48
N PHE A 301 24.21 1.33 -0.81
CA PHE A 301 23.85 2.49 -1.61
C PHE A 301 22.33 2.67 -1.70
N ALA A 302 21.57 1.60 -1.94
CA ALA A 302 20.11 1.62 -1.97
C ALA A 302 19.50 2.08 -0.63
N LEU A 303 20.04 1.64 0.51
CA LEU A 303 19.63 2.10 1.84
C LEU A 303 19.82 3.62 2.02
N ARG A 304 20.96 4.14 1.62
CA ARG A 304 21.25 5.59 1.68
C ARG A 304 20.40 6.40 0.71
N ALA A 305 20.26 5.91 -0.52
CA ALA A 305 19.47 6.58 -1.55
C ALA A 305 17.97 6.63 -1.17
N GLN A 306 17.44 5.54 -0.60
CA GLN A 306 16.07 5.52 -0.12
C GLN A 306 15.85 6.46 1.05
N ALA A 307 16.72 6.42 2.06
CA ALA A 307 16.68 7.35 3.18
C ALA A 307 16.78 8.81 2.69
N PHE A 308 17.70 9.10 1.78
CA PHE A 308 17.86 10.42 1.17
C PHE A 308 16.57 10.93 0.51
N ILE A 309 15.84 10.08 -0.22
CA ILE A 309 14.63 10.49 -0.93
C ILE A 309 13.42 10.58 0.01
N CYS A 310 13.29 9.66 0.98
CA CYS A 310 12.09 9.56 1.80
C CYS A 310 12.12 10.44 3.06
N LEU A 311 13.28 10.64 3.69
CA LEU A 311 13.34 11.31 4.98
C LEU A 311 12.99 12.82 4.93
N PRO A 312 13.40 13.61 3.94
CA PRO A 312 13.05 15.03 3.91
C PRO A 312 11.53 15.30 3.85
N PRO A 313 10.74 14.63 2.97
CA PRO A 313 9.29 14.78 2.97
C PRO A 313 8.63 14.33 4.29
N ILE A 314 9.13 13.24 4.91
CA ILE A 314 8.62 12.78 6.21
C ILE A 314 8.91 13.83 7.28
N CYS A 315 10.12 14.39 7.35
CA CYS A 315 10.47 15.45 8.29
C CYS A 315 9.62 16.72 8.09
N ALA A 316 9.41 17.12 6.82
CA ALA A 316 8.55 18.25 6.50
C ALA A 316 7.11 18.01 6.95
N PHE A 317 6.59 16.80 6.73
CA PHE A 317 5.26 16.41 7.20
C PHE A 317 5.16 16.39 8.73
N VAL A 318 6.16 15.87 9.44
CA VAL A 318 6.22 15.93 10.90
C VAL A 318 6.33 17.38 11.40
N GLY A 319 7.07 18.24 10.71
CA GLY A 319 7.20 19.63 11.09
C GLY A 319 5.93 20.47 10.84
N LEU A 320 5.23 20.26 9.75
CA LEU A 320 4.10 21.07 9.28
C LEU A 320 2.75 20.33 9.35
N GLY A 321 2.69 19.18 10.00
CA GLY A 321 1.52 18.30 9.93
C GLY A 321 0.29 18.88 10.62
N THR A 322 0.43 19.65 11.70
CA THR A 322 -0.70 20.32 12.35
C THR A 322 -1.37 21.32 11.41
N GLU A 323 -0.58 22.16 10.74
CA GLU A 323 -1.03 23.13 9.76
C GLU A 323 -1.60 22.46 8.52
N PHE A 324 -0.98 21.37 8.11
CA PHE A 324 -1.48 20.53 7.02
C PHE A 324 -2.89 19.99 7.34
N TYR A 325 -3.09 19.35 8.50
CA TYR A 325 -4.39 18.82 8.87
C TYR A 325 -5.43 19.92 9.08
N ALA A 326 -5.04 21.09 9.59
CA ALA A 326 -5.93 22.23 9.72
C ALA A 326 -6.47 22.74 8.37
N LEU A 327 -5.61 22.75 7.34
CA LEU A 327 -6.01 23.10 5.98
C LEU A 327 -6.75 21.98 5.25
N TRP A 328 -6.42 20.71 5.56
CA TRP A 328 -7.00 19.55 4.89
C TRP A 328 -8.37 19.18 5.45
N LEU A 329 -8.60 19.46 6.75
CA LEU A 329 -9.84 19.16 7.48
C LEU A 329 -10.39 20.45 8.14
N PRO A 330 -10.72 21.51 7.36
CA PRO A 330 -11.08 22.82 7.92
C PRO A 330 -12.42 22.81 8.67
N PHE A 331 -13.18 21.74 8.58
CA PHE A 331 -14.45 21.52 9.27
C PHE A 331 -14.30 20.85 10.65
N LYS A 332 -13.09 20.45 11.02
CA LYS A 332 -12.77 19.85 12.33
C LYS A 332 -12.29 20.92 13.32
N SER A 333 -12.58 20.72 14.58
CA SER A 333 -12.09 21.58 15.67
C SER A 333 -10.56 21.45 15.84
N SER A 334 -9.94 22.48 16.42
CA SER A 334 -8.49 22.45 16.68
C SER A 334 -8.06 21.29 17.58
N SER A 335 -8.90 20.87 18.53
CA SER A 335 -8.65 19.72 19.40
C SER A 335 -8.71 18.38 18.67
N GLU A 336 -9.69 18.22 17.76
CA GLU A 336 -9.77 17.02 16.90
C GLU A 336 -8.58 16.94 15.93
N ILE A 337 -8.18 18.06 15.35
CA ILE A 337 -7.00 18.15 14.49
C ILE A 337 -5.74 17.74 15.25
N ALA A 338 -5.54 18.27 16.47
CA ALA A 338 -4.40 17.90 17.29
C ALA A 338 -4.39 16.39 17.63
N PHE A 339 -5.57 15.82 17.92
CA PHE A 339 -5.73 14.39 18.19
C PHE A 339 -5.41 13.54 16.94
N ILE A 340 -6.00 13.85 15.78
CA ILE A 340 -5.74 13.17 14.51
C ILE A 340 -4.25 13.23 14.15
N TYR A 341 -3.63 14.40 14.28
CA TYR A 341 -2.21 14.60 14.02
C TYR A 341 -1.34 13.78 14.98
N ALA A 342 -1.64 13.76 16.27
CA ALA A 342 -0.88 12.97 17.23
C ALA A 342 -0.94 11.46 16.94
N LEU A 343 -2.13 10.94 16.58
CA LEU A 343 -2.28 9.56 16.14
C LEU A 343 -1.50 9.28 14.84
N ALA A 344 -1.55 10.20 13.88
CA ALA A 344 -0.78 10.09 12.64
C ALA A 344 0.73 10.09 12.89
N MET A 345 1.23 10.84 13.89
CA MET A 345 2.66 10.83 14.26
C MET A 345 3.09 9.49 14.85
N ILE A 346 2.26 8.86 15.67
CA ILE A 346 2.54 7.51 16.17
C ILE A 346 2.58 6.51 15.00
N ALA A 347 1.63 6.60 14.07
CA ALA A 347 1.63 5.76 12.87
C ALA A 347 2.80 6.04 11.91
N ALA A 348 3.36 7.25 11.91
CA ALA A 348 4.49 7.62 11.08
C ALA A 348 5.82 7.00 11.55
N ALA A 349 5.95 6.64 12.83
CA ALA A 349 7.18 6.05 13.37
C ALA A 349 7.58 4.73 12.65
N PRO A 350 6.69 3.76 12.41
CA PRO A 350 7.00 2.58 11.58
C PRO A 350 7.42 2.93 10.15
N ALA A 351 6.75 3.89 9.51
CA ALA A 351 7.07 4.31 8.15
C ALA A 351 8.49 4.90 8.06
N LEU A 352 8.92 5.62 9.10
CA LEU A 352 10.26 6.13 9.24
C LEU A 352 11.30 4.99 9.31
N PHE A 353 11.07 4.00 10.17
CA PHE A 353 11.94 2.83 10.26
C PHE A 353 12.01 2.10 8.92
N SER A 354 10.87 1.98 8.23
CA SER A 354 10.80 1.42 6.88
C SER A 354 11.62 2.23 5.88
N ALA A 355 11.54 3.56 5.88
CA ALA A 355 12.34 4.43 5.01
C ALA A 355 13.85 4.21 5.18
N CYS A 356 14.31 3.88 6.39
CA CYS A 356 15.71 3.62 6.70
C CYS A 356 16.22 2.25 6.25
N MET A 357 15.32 1.24 6.02
CA MET A 357 15.76 -0.14 5.85
C MET A 357 15.04 -0.95 4.75
N TYR A 358 13.99 -0.44 4.14
CA TYR A 358 13.10 -1.21 3.25
C TYR A 358 13.81 -1.99 2.13
N PRO A 359 14.92 -1.52 1.49
CA PRO A 359 15.67 -2.30 0.50
C PRO A 359 16.16 -3.66 1.03
N LEU A 360 16.34 -3.82 2.35
CA LEU A 360 16.70 -5.11 2.95
C LEU A 360 15.58 -6.15 2.80
N LEU A 361 14.32 -5.72 2.77
CA LEU A 361 13.18 -6.62 2.60
C LEU A 361 13.17 -7.26 1.20
N SER A 362 13.65 -6.54 0.19
CA SER A 362 13.78 -7.05 -1.18
C SER A 362 14.68 -8.28 -1.28
N LEU A 363 15.67 -8.43 -0.38
CA LEU A 363 16.55 -9.58 -0.33
C LEU A 363 15.80 -10.90 -0.10
N ASN A 364 14.70 -10.88 0.65
CA ASN A 364 13.91 -12.07 0.90
C ASN A 364 13.35 -12.68 -0.39
N ILE A 365 12.99 -11.81 -1.36
CA ILE A 365 12.49 -12.19 -2.68
C ILE A 365 13.66 -12.62 -3.56
N ILE A 366 14.76 -11.86 -3.57
CA ILE A 366 15.95 -12.10 -4.39
C ILE A 366 16.59 -13.45 -4.06
N VAL A 367 16.71 -13.76 -2.77
CA VAL A 367 17.31 -15.02 -2.26
C VAL A 367 16.29 -16.16 -2.20
N ASN A 368 15.00 -15.88 -2.56
CA ASN A 368 13.88 -16.83 -2.46
C ASN A 368 13.69 -17.42 -1.03
N SER A 369 13.91 -16.60 0.01
CA SER A 369 13.78 -16.97 1.42
C SER A 369 12.51 -16.35 2.01
N LEU A 370 11.32 -16.78 1.54
CA LEU A 370 10.03 -16.16 1.89
C LEU A 370 9.40 -16.72 3.17
N ARG A 371 9.75 -17.95 3.56
CA ARG A 371 9.11 -18.65 4.70
C ARG A 371 9.30 -17.91 6.03
N ARG A 372 10.53 -17.49 6.34
CA ARG A 372 10.85 -16.82 7.61
C ARG A 372 10.16 -15.46 7.73
N PRO A 373 10.24 -14.55 6.73
CA PRO A 373 9.50 -13.30 6.77
C PRO A 373 7.99 -13.50 6.90
N ALA A 374 7.40 -14.49 6.22
CA ALA A 374 5.98 -14.79 6.32
C ALA A 374 5.56 -15.18 7.74
N ILE A 375 6.35 -16.04 8.41
CA ILE A 375 6.10 -16.43 9.81
C ILE A 375 6.27 -15.21 10.74
N ALA A 376 7.33 -14.41 10.56
CA ALA A 376 7.56 -13.22 11.37
C ALA A 376 6.43 -12.18 11.21
N ASN A 377 5.91 -12.01 9.99
CA ASN A 377 4.75 -11.16 9.71
C ASN A 377 3.50 -11.66 10.45
N LEU A 378 3.25 -12.96 10.43
CA LEU A 378 2.10 -13.54 11.10
C LEU A 378 2.21 -13.41 12.63
N ILE A 379 3.39 -13.68 13.20
CA ILE A 379 3.63 -13.49 14.65
C ILE A 379 3.40 -12.03 15.01
N MET A 380 3.95 -11.08 14.26
CA MET A 380 3.74 -9.65 14.50
C MET A 380 2.25 -9.28 14.43
N ALA A 381 1.54 -9.77 13.41
CA ALA A 381 0.11 -9.50 13.24
C ALA A 381 -0.71 -10.00 14.44
N LEU A 382 -0.43 -11.23 14.91
CA LEU A 382 -1.09 -11.79 16.09
C LEU A 382 -0.71 -11.05 17.37
N CYS A 383 0.55 -10.70 17.57
CA CYS A 383 0.99 -9.89 18.72
C CYS A 383 0.30 -8.51 18.72
N THR A 384 0.21 -7.86 17.57
CA THR A 384 -0.49 -6.57 17.42
C THR A 384 -1.96 -6.73 17.79
N PHE A 385 -2.65 -7.70 17.21
CA PHE A 385 -4.07 -7.95 17.47
C PHE A 385 -4.33 -8.26 18.95
N CYS A 386 -3.56 -9.18 19.54
CA CYS A 386 -3.73 -9.56 20.94
C CYS A 386 -3.42 -8.39 21.90
N SER A 387 -2.37 -7.60 21.63
CA SER A 387 -2.03 -6.44 22.47
C SER A 387 -3.07 -5.32 22.35
N GLN A 388 -3.59 -5.06 21.15
CA GLN A 388 -4.68 -4.11 20.94
C GLN A 388 -5.95 -4.55 21.69
N PHE A 389 -6.35 -5.83 21.52
CA PHE A 389 -7.52 -6.38 22.20
C PHE A 389 -7.37 -6.30 23.73
N ALA A 390 -6.21 -6.70 24.26
CA ALA A 390 -5.95 -6.66 25.70
C ALA A 390 -5.99 -5.23 26.26
N LEU A 391 -5.31 -4.27 25.62
CA LEU A 391 -5.30 -2.89 26.11
C LEU A 391 -6.67 -2.21 25.97
N LEU A 392 -7.41 -2.47 24.91
CA LEU A 392 -8.77 -1.93 24.75
C LEU A 392 -9.75 -2.51 25.78
N SER A 393 -9.55 -3.78 26.19
CA SER A 393 -10.42 -4.43 27.18
C SER A 393 -10.04 -4.11 28.62
N LEU A 394 -8.79 -3.75 28.90
CA LEU A 394 -8.26 -3.55 30.25
C LEU A 394 -8.00 -2.08 30.60
N THR A 395 -8.01 -1.17 29.63
CA THR A 395 -7.67 0.24 29.83
C THR A 395 -8.56 1.17 29.00
N ASP A 396 -8.68 2.42 29.42
CA ASP A 396 -9.42 3.46 28.70
C ASP A 396 -8.56 4.22 27.66
N TRP A 397 -7.49 3.62 27.16
CA TRP A 397 -6.58 4.28 26.23
C TRP A 397 -7.20 4.51 24.83
N GLY A 398 -8.27 3.80 24.48
CA GLY A 398 -8.97 4.00 23.22
C GLY A 398 -8.06 3.90 22.00
N LEU A 399 -8.14 4.88 21.09
CA LEU A 399 -7.33 4.88 19.86
C LEU A 399 -5.81 4.93 20.12
N TRP A 400 -5.35 5.49 21.24
CA TRP A 400 -3.93 5.48 21.58
C TRP A 400 -3.39 4.05 21.67
N ALA A 401 -4.11 3.15 22.33
CA ALA A 401 -3.72 1.74 22.42
C ALA A 401 -3.56 1.11 21.05
N MET A 402 -4.50 1.39 20.13
CA MET A 402 -4.48 0.86 18.78
C MET A 402 -3.20 1.25 18.02
N PHE A 403 -2.88 2.54 18.03
CA PHE A 403 -1.75 3.09 17.29
C PHE A 403 -0.40 2.73 17.93
N VAL A 404 -0.29 2.79 19.26
CA VAL A 404 0.94 2.46 19.98
C VAL A 404 1.29 0.98 19.81
N CYS A 405 0.32 0.06 20.02
CA CYS A 405 0.57 -1.37 19.83
C CYS A 405 1.05 -1.70 18.42
N ALA A 406 0.35 -1.17 17.40
CA ALA A 406 0.72 -1.41 16.02
C ALA A 406 2.14 -0.90 15.71
N SER A 407 2.46 0.31 16.15
CA SER A 407 3.76 0.94 15.92
C SER A 407 4.90 0.22 16.64
N VAL A 408 4.71 -0.13 17.92
CA VAL A 408 5.71 -0.85 18.72
C VAL A 408 5.98 -2.24 18.16
N CYS A 409 4.94 -3.01 17.84
CA CYS A 409 5.10 -4.34 17.27
C CYS A 409 5.82 -4.30 15.92
N TYR A 410 5.49 -3.32 15.06
CA TYR A 410 6.13 -3.17 13.76
C TYR A 410 7.62 -2.77 13.90
N MET A 411 7.94 -1.80 14.75
CA MET A 411 9.32 -1.39 15.03
C MET A 411 10.12 -2.52 15.67
N ALA A 412 9.53 -3.26 16.62
CA ALA A 412 10.15 -4.44 17.23
C ALA A 412 10.50 -5.49 16.18
N ARG A 413 9.60 -5.77 15.22
CA ARG A 413 9.88 -6.70 14.12
C ARG A 413 11.06 -6.25 13.27
N ILE A 414 11.13 -4.97 12.91
CA ILE A 414 12.27 -4.44 12.13
C ILE A 414 13.58 -4.66 12.88
N LEU A 415 13.62 -4.28 14.15
CA LEU A 415 14.84 -4.34 14.95
C LEU A 415 15.25 -5.78 15.30
N LEU A 416 14.30 -6.62 15.69
CA LEU A 416 14.61 -7.96 16.17
C LEU A 416 14.75 -9.00 15.05
N PHE A 417 14.09 -8.77 13.91
CA PHE A 417 14.04 -9.75 12.84
C PHE A 417 14.54 -9.26 11.49
N ASP A 418 13.95 -8.21 10.90
CA ASP A 418 14.14 -7.89 9.47
C ASP A 418 15.60 -7.55 9.13
N ILE A 419 16.25 -6.69 9.92
CA ILE A 419 17.66 -6.27 9.69
C ILE A 419 18.60 -7.47 9.85
N ALA A 420 18.40 -8.28 10.91
CA ALA A 420 19.21 -9.45 11.17
C ALA A 420 18.97 -10.57 10.12
N ASN A 421 17.74 -10.77 9.66
CA ASN A 421 17.39 -11.75 8.64
C ASN A 421 18.01 -11.40 7.28
N ALA A 422 18.06 -10.12 6.91
CA ALA A 422 18.74 -9.66 5.69
C ALA A 422 20.24 -10.00 5.71
N ALA A 423 20.91 -9.74 6.82
CA ALA A 423 22.32 -10.11 7.01
C ALA A 423 22.53 -11.64 6.93
N ARG A 424 21.66 -12.42 7.58
CA ARG A 424 21.68 -13.87 7.54
C ARG A 424 21.50 -14.43 6.14
N ASN A 425 20.60 -13.87 5.34
CA ASN A 425 20.37 -14.30 3.96
C ASN A 425 21.60 -14.16 3.06
N LEU A 426 22.53 -13.25 3.42
CA LEU A 426 23.80 -13.05 2.73
C LEU A 426 24.98 -13.75 3.43
N GLY A 427 24.73 -14.53 4.50
CA GLY A 427 25.79 -15.16 5.28
C GLY A 427 26.73 -14.15 5.96
N LEU A 428 26.19 -13.02 6.43
CA LEU A 428 26.91 -11.96 7.16
C LEU A 428 26.58 -12.01 8.65
N LYS A 429 27.36 -11.28 9.46
CA LYS A 429 27.06 -11.06 10.88
C LYS A 429 25.71 -10.36 11.01
N LYS A 430 24.86 -10.76 11.96
CA LYS A 430 23.51 -10.20 12.17
C LYS A 430 23.54 -8.68 12.37
N SER A 431 24.60 -8.13 12.94
CA SER A 431 24.79 -6.69 13.20
C SER A 431 25.18 -5.86 11.98
N THR A 432 25.51 -6.48 10.83
CA THR A 432 26.13 -5.81 9.68
C THR A 432 25.35 -4.58 9.19
N PHE A 433 24.03 -4.67 9.09
CA PHE A 433 23.19 -3.60 8.57
C PHE A 433 22.62 -2.66 9.65
N PHE A 434 22.80 -2.98 10.93
CA PHE A 434 22.37 -2.10 12.03
C PHE A 434 23.13 -0.75 12.01
N ILE A 435 24.39 -0.76 11.62
CA ILE A 435 25.20 0.48 11.50
C ILE A 435 24.60 1.37 10.40
N ASP A 436 24.24 0.79 9.25
CA ASP A 436 23.64 1.55 8.14
C ASP A 436 22.24 2.08 8.54
N PHE A 437 21.44 1.27 9.24
CA PHE A 437 20.14 1.67 9.79
C PHE A 437 20.30 2.80 10.82
N ALA A 438 21.17 2.62 11.82
CA ALA A 438 21.40 3.60 12.87
C ALA A 438 21.89 4.96 12.31
N ARG A 439 22.77 4.93 11.31
CA ARG A 439 23.23 6.15 10.63
C ARG A 439 22.07 6.89 9.96
N ASN A 440 21.19 6.18 9.24
CA ASN A 440 20.01 6.78 8.59
C ASN A 440 19.04 7.34 9.64
N LEU A 441 18.85 6.63 10.75
CA LEU A 441 17.97 7.06 11.86
C LEU A 441 18.55 8.31 12.57
N VAL A 442 19.83 8.33 12.85
CA VAL A 442 20.51 9.51 13.46
C VAL A 442 20.43 10.72 12.52
N ALA A 443 20.65 10.52 11.22
CA ALA A 443 20.51 11.58 10.22
C ALA A 443 19.07 12.13 10.17
N PHE A 444 18.06 11.27 10.31
CA PHE A 444 16.67 11.69 10.45
C PHE A 444 16.44 12.54 11.70
N ILE A 445 16.86 12.04 12.87
CA ILE A 445 16.64 12.75 14.15
C ILE A 445 17.28 14.13 14.10
N ALA A 446 18.51 14.23 13.56
CA ALA A 446 19.20 15.49 13.39
C ALA A 446 18.44 16.44 12.45
N LEU A 447 18.00 15.93 11.28
CA LEU A 447 17.22 16.72 10.33
C LEU A 447 15.90 17.19 10.93
N LEU A 448 15.18 16.31 11.62
CA LEU A 448 13.93 16.64 12.28
C LEU A 448 14.10 17.72 13.35
N ALA A 449 15.13 17.59 14.19
CA ALA A 449 15.44 18.59 15.21
C ALA A 449 15.68 19.99 14.61
N ILE A 450 16.43 20.05 13.49
CA ILE A 450 16.66 21.31 12.77
C ILE A 450 15.36 21.87 12.18
N ILE A 451 14.53 21.03 11.55
CA ILE A 451 13.26 21.47 10.96
C ILE A 451 12.30 21.98 12.05
N LEU A 452 12.23 21.31 13.21
CA LEU A 452 11.42 21.77 14.33
C LEU A 452 11.92 23.09 14.93
N ALA A 453 13.25 23.26 15.02
CA ALA A 453 13.86 24.53 15.45
C ALA A 453 13.60 25.66 14.43
N LEU A 454 13.67 25.38 13.13
CA LEU A 454 13.31 26.35 12.10
C LEU A 454 11.82 26.70 12.14
N LYS A 455 10.95 25.73 12.36
CA LYS A 455 9.50 25.95 12.51
C LYS A 455 9.16 26.85 13.68
N SER A 456 9.83 26.71 14.83
CA SER A 456 9.56 27.54 16.02
C SER A 456 9.82 29.04 15.79
N LEU A 457 10.57 29.40 14.76
CA LEU A 457 10.82 30.79 14.33
C LEU A 457 9.73 31.33 13.40
N ILE A 458 8.81 30.49 12.92
CA ILE A 458 7.81 30.86 11.92
C ILE A 458 6.45 30.97 12.63
N VAL A 459 6.00 32.22 12.78
CA VAL A 459 4.67 32.54 13.34
C VAL A 459 3.83 33.13 12.20
N LEU A 460 3.15 32.28 11.44
CA LEU A 460 2.34 32.70 10.28
C LEU A 460 1.00 31.96 10.25
N SER A 461 -0.05 32.66 9.82
CA SER A 461 -1.28 32.01 9.38
C SER A 461 -1.01 31.24 8.10
N PHE A 462 -1.16 29.90 8.14
CA PHE A 462 -0.88 29.05 6.97
C PHE A 462 -2.02 29.11 5.95
N SER A 463 -1.63 29.28 4.68
CA SER A 463 -2.45 28.97 3.52
C SER A 463 -1.84 27.78 2.77
N TRP A 464 -2.59 27.16 1.85
CA TRP A 464 -2.05 26.07 1.03
C TRP A 464 -0.77 26.47 0.28
N LEU A 465 -0.71 27.72 -0.21
CA LEU A 465 0.48 28.22 -0.90
C LEU A 465 1.69 28.26 0.02
N LEU A 466 1.54 28.82 1.22
CA LEU A 466 2.61 28.92 2.20
C LEU A 466 3.04 27.53 2.71
N LEU A 467 2.07 26.64 2.95
CA LEU A 467 2.37 25.27 3.36
C LEU A 467 3.24 24.53 2.32
N VAL A 468 2.88 24.62 1.03
CA VAL A 468 3.64 24.02 -0.07
C VAL A 468 5.02 24.67 -0.19
N LEU A 469 5.12 25.98 -0.06
CA LEU A 469 6.38 26.71 -0.11
C LEU A 469 7.32 26.29 1.02
N PHE A 470 6.86 26.31 2.27
CA PHE A 470 7.67 25.89 3.42
C PHE A 470 7.98 24.41 3.38
N GLY A 471 7.03 23.57 2.96
CA GLY A 471 7.27 22.15 2.75
C GLY A 471 8.37 21.89 1.72
N ALA A 472 8.35 22.61 0.60
CA ALA A 472 9.39 22.55 -0.43
C ALA A 472 10.74 23.05 0.07
N LEU A 473 10.77 24.14 0.85
CA LEU A 473 12.00 24.66 1.48
C LEU A 473 12.59 23.67 2.49
N PHE A 474 11.77 23.07 3.35
CA PHE A 474 12.20 22.04 4.30
C PHE A 474 12.71 20.78 3.59
N CYS A 475 12.05 20.37 2.52
CA CYS A 475 12.54 19.26 1.69
C CYS A 475 13.88 19.62 1.03
N LEU A 476 14.00 20.79 0.42
CA LEU A 476 15.24 21.23 -0.22
C LEU A 476 16.41 21.29 0.78
N PHE A 477 16.17 21.89 1.93
CA PHE A 477 17.14 21.93 3.02
C PHE A 477 17.50 20.50 3.47
N GLY A 478 16.51 19.64 3.65
CA GLY A 478 16.71 18.24 4.03
C GLY A 478 17.51 17.46 2.99
N TYR A 479 17.28 17.66 1.71
CA TYR A 479 18.08 17.04 0.65
C TYR A 479 19.53 17.53 0.67
N LEU A 480 19.74 18.83 0.87
CA LEU A 480 21.09 19.37 1.01
C LEU A 480 21.81 18.78 2.23
N PHE A 481 21.16 18.80 3.38
CA PHE A 481 21.72 18.25 4.63
C PHE A 481 22.07 16.76 4.48
N LEU A 482 21.12 15.93 4.04
CA LEU A 482 21.32 14.49 3.91
C LEU A 482 22.31 14.12 2.82
N PHE A 483 22.45 14.93 1.76
CA PHE A 483 23.50 14.74 0.75
C PHE A 483 24.89 14.78 1.37
N PHE A 484 25.12 15.69 2.30
CA PHE A 484 26.43 15.80 2.99
C PHE A 484 26.63 14.72 4.05
N VAL A 485 25.57 14.28 4.73
CA VAL A 485 25.64 13.33 5.85
C VAL A 485 25.67 11.87 5.38
N LEU A 486 24.82 11.48 4.42
CA LEU A 486 24.63 10.08 4.03
C LEU A 486 25.63 9.57 2.99
N PHE A 487 26.06 10.43 2.04
CA PHE A 487 26.89 9.98 0.93
C PHE A 487 28.39 10.20 1.16
N ASN A 488 29.19 9.20 0.80
CA ASN A 488 30.65 9.27 0.80
C ASN A 488 31.15 10.10 -0.38
N LYS A 489 32.42 10.52 -0.34
CA LYS A 489 33.06 11.35 -1.40
C LYS A 489 32.87 10.77 -2.81
N GLU A 490 33.10 9.47 -2.99
CA GLU A 490 32.94 8.78 -4.27
C GLU A 490 31.48 8.82 -4.77
N GLN A 491 30.52 8.56 -3.88
CA GLN A 491 29.09 8.60 -4.19
C GLN A 491 28.60 10.00 -4.54
N LYS A 492 29.10 11.03 -3.84
CA LYS A 492 28.84 12.45 -4.17
C LYS A 492 29.34 12.79 -5.57
N THR A 493 30.57 12.36 -5.90
CA THR A 493 31.16 12.61 -7.23
C THR A 493 30.37 11.90 -8.33
N LEU A 494 29.94 10.67 -8.09
CA LEU A 494 29.11 9.90 -9.04
C LEU A 494 27.77 10.58 -9.27
N PHE A 495 27.10 11.01 -8.20
CA PHE A 495 25.80 11.69 -8.24
C PHE A 495 25.90 13.02 -9.02
N LEU A 496 26.93 13.83 -8.75
CA LEU A 496 27.17 15.08 -9.48
C LEU A 496 27.49 14.85 -10.96
N LYS A 497 28.24 13.80 -11.30
CA LYS A 497 28.51 13.42 -12.70
C LYS A 497 27.23 13.01 -13.42
N LEU A 498 26.33 12.26 -12.78
CA LEU A 498 25.05 11.86 -13.35
C LEU A 498 24.12 13.05 -13.62
N ILE A 499 24.07 14.01 -12.69
CA ILE A 499 23.31 15.26 -12.86
C ILE A 499 23.89 16.08 -14.03
N LYS A 500 25.21 16.30 -14.07
CA LYS A 500 25.88 17.02 -15.16
C LYS A 500 25.63 16.36 -16.52
N ALA A 501 25.71 15.04 -16.61
CA ALA A 501 25.47 14.30 -17.84
C ALA A 501 24.01 14.43 -18.35
N LYS A 502 23.03 14.47 -17.43
CA LYS A 502 21.61 14.71 -17.79
C LYS A 502 21.36 16.17 -18.20
N LEU A 503 21.92 17.13 -17.47
CA LEU A 503 21.78 18.57 -17.81
C LEU A 503 22.40 18.89 -19.17
N LEU A 504 23.52 18.26 -19.51
CA LEU A 504 24.15 18.38 -20.82
C LEU A 504 23.34 17.74 -21.97
N LYS A 505 22.57 16.68 -21.68
CA LYS A 505 21.66 16.07 -22.67
C LYS A 505 20.41 16.94 -22.90
N VAL A 506 19.88 17.58 -21.85
CA VAL A 506 18.72 18.50 -21.97
C VAL A 506 19.09 19.78 -22.73
N LYS A 507 20.35 20.24 -22.67
CA LYS A 507 20.84 21.41 -23.47
C LYS A 507 21.09 21.08 -24.95
N LYS A 508 21.05 19.81 -25.36
CA LYS A 508 21.25 19.36 -26.74
C LYS A 508 19.96 18.93 -27.45
N CYS A 509 18.80 18.96 -26.78
CA CYS A 509 17.45 18.92 -27.34
C CYS A 509 16.82 20.32 -27.30
#